data_3e9d582df5dd50df6f223e31eb3947d1
#
_entry.id   3e9d582df5dd50df6f223e31eb3947d1
#
_cell.length_a   1.000
_cell.length_b   1.000
_cell.length_c   1.000
_cell.angle_alpha   90.00
_cell.angle_beta   90.00
_cell.angle_gamma   90.00
#
_symmetry.space_group_name_H-M   'P 1'
#
loop_
_entity.id
_entity.type
_entity.pdbx_description
1 polymer ?
#
loop_
_entity_poly.entity_id
_entity_poly.type
_entity_poly.pdbx_seq_one_letter_code
_entity_poly.pdbx_strand_id
1 'polypeptide(L)'
;LLPYYQVAVFDEAHKLIDAARQIYCTCLSENEIPKLIHLISPERFVNRNSLRQIMMLCTDLSEKNTRLFQKTAGDLIQSTQIENISRTIEEDKKTRVWIHDLIELLEKLGRTFATEKTDSCGRVKSICNTAKSIKDKLNVFLSVEQNICWIEKTDSGVLEFCSLPKELERLLYHDLWHTGVHSIITSGTISVGGNFSHFKRMTGIDLLLPQNRRVIEISKPSPFDYSQNAILYIPEGMPFPDIHDEQYIEAISREIVNLIDATFGHTLILFSSYWLMERIFYEVKQEIQSYPLFIMKRGRMDMIENFRRSGNGVLFASDSAGEGIDLPGDILSSVIIVKLPFPVPNPILEYERTKYDDFSLYVKEIITPG
;
A
#
# COMPACT_ATOMS: atom_id res chain seq x y z
N LEU A 1 -1.67 23.79 -1.43
CA LEU A 1 -3.10 24.09 -1.19
C LEU A 1 -3.78 24.25 -2.54
N LEU A 2 -4.87 23.51 -2.77
CA LEU A 2 -5.70 23.64 -3.96
C LEU A 2 -6.47 24.98 -3.89
N PRO A 3 -6.72 25.65 -5.03
CA PRO A 3 -7.60 26.81 -5.08
C PRO A 3 -9.03 26.40 -4.74
N TYR A 4 -9.90 27.39 -4.46
CA TYR A 4 -11.32 27.12 -4.27
C TYR A 4 -11.92 26.52 -5.55
N TYR A 5 -12.68 25.43 -5.40
CA TYR A 5 -13.33 24.74 -6.51
C TYR A 5 -14.75 24.31 -6.11
N GLN A 6 -15.63 24.26 -7.08
CA GLN A 6 -17.05 23.84 -6.90
C GLN A 6 -17.30 22.41 -7.38
N VAL A 7 -16.45 21.91 -8.27
CA VAL A 7 -16.56 20.56 -8.84
C VAL A 7 -15.20 19.89 -8.74
N ALA A 8 -15.19 18.64 -8.28
CA ALA A 8 -14.03 17.75 -8.28
C ALA A 8 -14.31 16.59 -9.25
N VAL A 9 -13.32 16.23 -10.05
CA VAL A 9 -13.34 15.05 -10.92
C VAL A 9 -12.29 14.07 -10.42
N PHE A 10 -12.75 12.87 -10.06
CA PHE A 10 -11.90 11.76 -9.66
C PHE A 10 -11.84 10.77 -10.82
N ASP A 11 -10.75 10.82 -11.57
CA ASP A 11 -10.47 9.85 -12.62
C ASP A 11 -9.70 8.66 -12.04
N GLU A 12 -9.82 7.48 -12.65
CA GLU A 12 -9.29 6.22 -12.13
C GLU A 12 -9.66 5.99 -10.65
N ALA A 13 -10.94 6.23 -10.34
CA ALA A 13 -11.43 6.27 -8.97
C ALA A 13 -11.36 4.92 -8.22
N HIS A 14 -11.09 3.80 -8.90
CA HIS A 14 -10.76 2.54 -8.26
C HIS A 14 -9.55 2.67 -7.32
N LYS A 15 -8.65 3.63 -7.57
CA LYS A 15 -7.47 3.92 -6.71
C LYS A 15 -7.78 4.81 -5.51
N LEU A 16 -9.02 5.29 -5.37
CA LEU A 16 -9.38 6.23 -4.29
C LEU A 16 -9.21 5.63 -2.90
N ILE A 17 -9.55 4.36 -2.73
CA ILE A 17 -9.42 3.66 -1.45
C ILE A 17 -7.96 3.52 -1.05
N ASP A 18 -7.08 3.15 -1.98
CA ASP A 18 -5.65 3.00 -1.69
C ASP A 18 -4.99 4.35 -1.42
N ALA A 19 -5.36 5.39 -2.17
CA ALA A 19 -4.94 6.75 -1.88
C ALA A 19 -5.41 7.21 -0.49
N ALA A 20 -6.65 6.90 -0.11
CA ALA A 20 -7.15 7.19 1.22
C ALA A 20 -6.37 6.42 2.31
N ARG A 21 -6.11 5.14 2.13
CA ARG A 21 -5.27 4.35 3.04
C ARG A 21 -3.91 4.99 3.25
N GLN A 22 -3.26 5.46 2.19
CA GLN A 22 -1.97 6.16 2.28
C GLN A 22 -2.06 7.50 3.03
N ILE A 23 -3.11 8.29 2.80
CA ILE A 23 -3.29 9.61 3.43
C ILE A 23 -3.62 9.48 4.92
N TYR A 24 -4.50 8.56 5.29
CA TYR A 24 -4.96 8.38 6.67
C TYR A 24 -4.09 7.42 7.49
N CYS A 25 -3.15 6.71 6.85
CA CYS A 25 -2.17 5.91 7.55
C CYS A 25 -1.21 6.79 8.33
N THR A 26 -1.04 6.48 9.61
CA THR A 26 -0.03 7.09 10.47
C THR A 26 1.11 6.10 10.65
N CYS A 27 2.32 6.46 10.20
CA CYS A 27 3.52 5.65 10.40
C CYS A 27 4.50 6.36 11.33
N LEU A 28 5.10 5.59 12.24
CA LEU A 28 6.17 6.00 13.14
C LEU A 28 7.39 5.10 12.92
N SER A 29 8.43 5.66 12.31
CA SER A 29 9.69 4.94 12.10
C SER A 29 10.53 4.88 13.37
N GLU A 30 11.22 3.76 13.59
CA GLU A 30 12.19 3.60 14.68
C GLU A 30 13.28 4.69 14.69
N ASN A 31 13.53 5.31 13.54
CA ASN A 31 14.53 6.35 13.35
C ASN A 31 14.02 7.78 13.68
N GLU A 32 12.75 8.00 13.95
CA GLU A 32 12.24 9.36 14.18
C GLU A 32 12.75 9.97 15.49
N ILE A 33 12.79 9.21 16.57
CA ILE A 33 13.36 9.68 17.87
C ILE A 33 14.88 9.90 17.76
N PRO A 34 15.70 8.99 17.19
CA PRO A 34 17.08 9.28 16.88
C PRO A 34 17.30 10.56 16.05
N LYS A 35 16.49 10.77 15.01
CA LYS A 35 16.54 12.01 14.20
C LYS A 35 16.22 13.24 15.03
N LEU A 36 15.21 13.19 15.89
CA LEU A 36 14.89 14.27 16.83
C LEU A 36 16.06 14.60 17.74
N ILE A 37 16.71 13.57 18.32
CA ILE A 37 17.88 13.73 19.19
C ILE A 37 19.04 14.38 18.44
N HIS A 38 19.30 14.01 17.20
CA HIS A 38 20.34 14.63 16.35
C HIS A 38 20.09 16.10 16.03
N LEU A 39 18.85 16.58 16.06
CA LEU A 39 18.54 18.01 15.92
C LEU A 39 19.00 18.82 17.13
N ILE A 40 19.22 18.19 18.28
CA ILE A 40 19.60 18.81 19.54
C ILE A 40 21.12 18.95 19.59
N SER A 41 21.62 20.19 19.39
CA SER A 41 23.05 20.50 19.45
C SER A 41 23.44 20.98 20.86
N PRO A 42 24.28 20.22 21.62
CA PRO A 42 24.67 20.56 22.98
C PRO A 42 25.37 21.92 23.13
N GLU A 43 26.09 22.33 22.09
CA GLU A 43 26.96 23.54 22.08
C GLU A 43 26.21 24.88 22.22
N ARG A 44 24.88 24.86 22.15
CA ARG A 44 24.05 26.09 22.07
C ARG A 44 23.25 26.37 23.33
N PHE A 45 23.42 25.58 24.37
CA PHE A 45 22.72 25.81 25.63
C PHE A 45 23.54 26.73 26.54
N VAL A 46 22.93 27.85 26.91
CA VAL A 46 23.51 28.80 27.86
C VAL A 46 23.50 28.26 29.30
N ASN A 47 22.47 27.46 29.63
CA ASN A 47 22.28 26.91 30.97
C ASN A 47 22.74 25.44 31.03
N ARG A 48 23.83 25.18 31.79
CA ARG A 48 24.37 23.82 32.00
C ARG A 48 23.40 22.85 32.66
N ASN A 49 22.48 23.31 33.49
CA ASN A 49 21.51 22.46 34.17
C ASN A 49 20.43 21.99 33.17
N SER A 50 19.93 22.87 32.33
CA SER A 50 18.99 22.51 31.26
C SER A 50 19.62 21.57 30.25
N LEU A 51 20.89 21.80 29.87
CA LEU A 51 21.63 20.89 29.00
C LEU A 51 21.71 19.48 29.59
N ARG A 52 22.07 19.37 30.89
CA ARG A 52 22.16 18.07 31.57
C ARG A 52 20.82 17.36 31.58
N GLN A 53 19.74 18.07 31.87
CA GLN A 53 18.37 17.53 31.86
C GLN A 53 17.97 17.05 30.47
N ILE A 54 18.23 17.84 29.43
CA ILE A 54 17.92 17.48 28.05
C ILE A 54 18.69 16.24 27.62
N MET A 55 19.98 16.16 27.94
CA MET A 55 20.80 14.98 27.62
C MET A 55 20.29 13.72 28.31
N MET A 56 19.83 13.80 29.54
CA MET A 56 19.17 12.67 30.23
C MET A 56 17.90 12.24 29.51
N LEU A 57 17.03 13.21 29.18
CA LEU A 57 15.80 12.93 28.42
C LEU A 57 16.10 12.28 27.06
N CYS A 58 17.12 12.72 26.34
CA CYS A 58 17.54 12.11 25.07
C CYS A 58 18.01 10.66 25.25
N THR A 59 18.76 10.37 26.32
CA THR A 59 19.19 9.01 26.64
C THR A 59 17.99 8.11 26.93
N ASP A 60 17.09 8.57 27.79
CA ASP A 60 15.88 7.82 28.14
C ASP A 60 14.97 7.58 26.92
N LEU A 61 14.78 8.60 26.06
CA LEU A 61 14.04 8.49 24.81
C LEU A 61 14.65 7.44 23.88
N SER A 62 15.97 7.46 23.69
CA SER A 62 16.67 6.51 22.84
C SER A 62 16.53 5.07 23.35
N GLU A 63 16.72 4.86 24.67
CA GLU A 63 16.60 3.54 25.28
C GLU A 63 15.18 2.98 25.18
N LYS A 64 14.18 3.79 25.50
CA LYS A 64 12.77 3.35 25.45
C LYS A 64 12.29 3.11 24.02
N ASN A 65 12.72 3.94 23.07
CA ASN A 65 12.44 3.73 21.64
C ASN A 65 13.01 2.38 21.16
N THR A 66 14.29 2.12 21.46
CA THR A 66 14.93 0.86 21.10
C THR A 66 14.21 -0.34 21.72
N ARG A 67 13.86 -0.25 23.01
CA ARG A 67 13.12 -1.32 23.70
C ARG A 67 11.74 -1.56 23.08
N LEU A 68 11.00 -0.49 22.74
CA LEU A 68 9.69 -0.60 22.14
C LEU A 68 9.76 -1.36 20.82
N PHE A 69 10.60 -0.90 19.89
CA PHE A 69 10.71 -1.52 18.57
C PHE A 69 11.29 -2.94 18.62
N GLN A 70 12.39 -3.18 19.34
CA GLN A 70 13.01 -4.50 19.41
C GLN A 70 12.10 -5.54 20.05
N LYS A 71 11.35 -5.18 21.09
CA LYS A 71 10.49 -6.14 21.76
C LYS A 71 9.17 -6.39 21.04
N THR A 72 8.62 -5.39 20.37
CA THR A 72 7.38 -5.55 19.60
C THR A 72 7.67 -6.24 18.27
N ALA A 73 8.86 -6.00 17.70
CA ALA A 73 9.31 -6.70 16.51
C ALA A 73 9.69 -8.17 16.77
N GLY A 74 10.27 -8.47 17.94
CA GLY A 74 10.60 -9.81 18.42
C GLY A 74 10.99 -10.82 17.35
N ASP A 75 10.58 -12.08 17.58
CA ASP A 75 10.71 -13.16 16.60
C ASP A 75 9.71 -13.09 15.43
N LEU A 76 8.72 -12.19 15.52
CA LEU A 76 7.63 -12.05 14.55
C LEU A 76 8.13 -11.61 13.16
N ILE A 77 9.12 -10.72 13.12
CA ILE A 77 9.67 -10.18 11.86
C ILE A 77 10.63 -11.14 11.15
N GLN A 78 11.00 -12.24 11.77
CA GLN A 78 11.81 -13.26 11.08
C GLN A 78 11.02 -14.05 10.03
N SER A 79 9.68 -14.10 10.14
CA SER A 79 8.82 -14.89 9.25
C SER A 79 8.03 -14.05 8.23
N THR A 80 7.71 -12.80 8.56
CA THR A 80 6.92 -11.90 7.69
C THR A 80 7.48 -10.48 7.72
N GLN A 81 7.25 -9.71 6.65
CA GLN A 81 7.64 -8.28 6.63
C GLN A 81 6.61 -7.38 7.32
N ILE A 82 5.40 -7.88 7.57
CA ILE A 82 4.27 -7.14 8.16
C ILE A 82 3.62 -8.02 9.23
N GLU A 83 3.38 -7.47 10.42
CA GLU A 83 2.76 -8.17 11.53
C GLU A 83 1.70 -7.31 12.22
N ASN A 84 0.53 -7.90 12.49
CA ASN A 84 -0.56 -7.23 13.22
C ASN A 84 -0.22 -7.15 14.71
N ILE A 85 -0.09 -5.93 15.23
CA ILE A 85 0.24 -5.67 16.65
C ILE A 85 -0.92 -5.08 17.45
N SER A 86 -2.12 -4.96 16.88
CA SER A 86 -3.28 -4.40 17.60
C SER A 86 -3.52 -5.14 18.91
N ARG A 87 -3.52 -6.47 18.84
CA ARG A 87 -3.69 -7.32 20.03
C ARG A 87 -2.53 -7.19 21.02
N THR A 88 -1.29 -7.12 20.50
CA THR A 88 -0.11 -6.93 21.35
C THR A 88 -0.17 -5.60 22.11
N ILE A 89 -0.60 -4.52 21.48
CA ILE A 89 -0.77 -3.21 22.15
C ILE A 89 -1.93 -3.26 23.15
N GLU A 90 -3.01 -3.98 22.84
CA GLU A 90 -4.18 -4.09 23.72
C GLU A 90 -3.91 -4.91 24.97
N GLU A 91 -3.31 -6.10 24.83
CA GLU A 91 -3.11 -7.09 25.89
C GLU A 91 -1.81 -6.91 26.67
N ASP A 92 -0.70 -6.46 26.03
CA ASP A 92 0.59 -6.27 26.69
C ASP A 92 0.68 -4.91 27.39
N LYS A 93 0.40 -4.93 28.69
CA LYS A 93 0.54 -3.74 29.56
C LYS A 93 1.92 -3.07 29.45
N LYS A 94 3.00 -3.83 29.17
CA LYS A 94 4.36 -3.28 29.07
C LYS A 94 4.52 -2.43 27.82
N THR A 95 4.03 -2.89 26.68
CA THR A 95 4.05 -2.13 25.43
C THR A 95 3.31 -0.81 25.58
N ARG A 96 2.12 -0.83 26.18
CA ARG A 96 1.37 0.41 26.46
C ARG A 96 2.11 1.35 27.40
N VAL A 97 2.74 0.83 28.46
CA VAL A 97 3.56 1.65 29.38
C VAL A 97 4.73 2.29 28.64
N TRP A 98 5.42 1.58 27.77
CA TRP A 98 6.54 2.17 27.00
C TRP A 98 6.07 3.28 26.05
N ILE A 99 4.91 3.11 25.40
CA ILE A 99 4.32 4.16 24.58
C ILE A 99 3.98 5.39 25.45
N HIS A 100 3.36 5.20 26.61
CA HIS A 100 3.07 6.30 27.55
C HIS A 100 4.33 6.99 28.04
N ASP A 101 5.35 6.22 28.41
CA ASP A 101 6.63 6.76 28.86
C ASP A 101 7.30 7.63 27.78
N LEU A 102 7.27 7.19 26.52
CA LEU A 102 7.79 7.98 25.40
C LEU A 102 7.01 9.27 25.21
N ILE A 103 5.68 9.23 25.31
CA ILE A 103 4.82 10.41 25.24
C ILE A 103 5.19 11.40 26.35
N GLU A 104 5.33 10.93 27.58
CA GLU A 104 5.69 11.76 28.73
C GLU A 104 7.09 12.40 28.59
N LEU A 105 8.07 11.62 28.11
CA LEU A 105 9.43 12.11 27.87
C LEU A 105 9.45 13.18 26.76
N LEU A 106 8.69 12.99 25.67
CA LEU A 106 8.58 13.98 24.59
C LEU A 106 7.90 15.27 25.09
N GLU A 107 6.90 15.17 25.95
CA GLU A 107 6.29 16.35 26.58
C GLU A 107 7.26 17.07 27.51
N LYS A 108 8.02 16.36 28.34
CA LYS A 108 9.04 16.94 29.20
C LYS A 108 10.11 17.65 28.38
N LEU A 109 10.56 17.01 27.30
CA LEU A 109 11.52 17.61 26.36
C LEU A 109 10.98 18.92 25.76
N GLY A 110 9.75 18.92 25.24
CA GLY A 110 9.10 20.11 24.70
C GLY A 110 8.96 21.25 25.72
N ARG A 111 8.58 20.94 26.95
CA ARG A 111 8.46 21.93 28.07
C ARG A 111 9.85 22.52 28.43
N THR A 112 10.89 21.69 28.49
CA THR A 112 12.25 22.16 28.79
C THR A 112 12.75 23.12 27.72
N PHE A 113 12.50 22.82 26.44
CA PHE A 113 12.85 23.73 25.36
C PHE A 113 12.02 25.04 25.36
N ALA A 114 10.75 24.97 25.74
CA ALA A 114 9.89 26.15 25.78
C ALA A 114 10.29 27.16 26.88
N THR A 115 10.98 26.71 27.95
CA THR A 115 11.48 27.55 29.03
C THR A 115 12.86 28.15 28.76
N GLU A 116 13.60 27.62 27.79
CA GLU A 116 14.91 28.14 27.43
C GLU A 116 14.80 29.41 26.57
N LYS A 117 15.39 30.49 27.05
CA LYS A 117 15.60 31.71 26.27
C LYS A 117 16.79 31.53 25.34
N THR A 118 16.61 30.84 24.23
CA THR A 118 17.65 30.67 23.22
C THR A 118 17.42 31.60 22.04
N ASP A 119 18.50 32.22 21.55
CA ASP A 119 18.50 33.16 20.43
C ASP A 119 18.13 32.55 19.05
N SER A 120 17.87 31.26 19.00
CA SER A 120 17.57 30.55 17.75
C SER A 120 16.12 30.07 17.68
N CYS A 121 15.18 31.00 17.60
CA CYS A 121 13.72 30.79 17.57
C CYS A 121 13.25 29.73 16.55
N GLY A 122 13.91 29.59 15.39
CA GLY A 122 13.51 28.67 14.35
C GLY A 122 13.80 27.20 14.68
N ARG A 123 14.95 26.87 15.24
CA ARG A 123 15.38 25.51 15.54
C ARG A 123 14.66 24.90 16.75
N VAL A 124 14.49 25.69 17.81
CA VAL A 124 13.70 25.28 18.98
C VAL A 124 12.27 24.96 18.57
N LYS A 125 11.67 25.81 17.74
CA LYS A 125 10.34 25.58 17.18
C LYS A 125 10.29 24.27 16.37
N SER A 126 11.32 23.98 15.57
CA SER A 126 11.42 22.72 14.82
C SER A 126 11.49 21.51 15.75
N ILE A 127 12.33 21.53 16.77
CA ILE A 127 12.44 20.45 17.77
C ILE A 127 11.10 20.21 18.47
N CYS A 128 10.45 21.28 18.94
CA CYS A 128 9.15 21.19 19.60
C CYS A 128 8.06 20.64 18.68
N ASN A 129 8.04 21.06 17.41
CA ASN A 129 7.09 20.56 16.43
C ASN A 129 7.34 19.08 16.10
N THR A 130 8.59 18.67 15.93
CA THR A 130 8.95 17.26 15.70
C THR A 130 8.58 16.40 16.90
N ALA A 131 8.92 16.83 18.13
CA ALA A 131 8.53 16.11 19.35
C ALA A 131 7.01 15.99 19.49
N LYS A 132 6.27 17.05 19.16
CA LYS A 132 4.81 17.04 19.15
C LYS A 132 4.27 16.06 18.09
N SER A 133 4.81 16.07 16.88
CA SER A 133 4.42 15.16 15.80
C SER A 133 4.61 13.69 16.21
N ILE A 134 5.77 13.34 16.77
CA ILE A 134 6.04 11.97 17.24
C ILE A 134 5.07 11.60 18.37
N LYS A 135 4.82 12.51 19.32
CA LYS A 135 3.85 12.30 20.38
C LYS A 135 2.44 12.04 19.84
N ASP A 136 2.00 12.85 18.87
CA ASP A 136 0.67 12.70 18.26
C ASP A 136 0.54 11.34 17.56
N LYS A 137 1.57 10.89 16.86
CA LYS A 137 1.64 9.54 16.28
C LYS A 137 1.55 8.44 17.35
N LEU A 138 2.33 8.55 18.44
CA LEU A 138 2.29 7.58 19.54
C LEU A 138 0.91 7.48 20.19
N ASN A 139 0.18 8.60 20.32
CA ASN A 139 -1.19 8.61 20.85
C ASN A 139 -2.16 7.81 19.95
N VAL A 140 -1.99 7.83 18.64
CA VAL A 140 -2.82 7.05 17.70
C VAL A 140 -2.70 5.55 18.01
N PHE A 141 -1.50 5.05 18.32
CA PHE A 141 -1.27 3.64 18.66
C PHE A 141 -1.91 3.21 19.99
N LEU A 142 -2.22 4.13 20.89
CA LEU A 142 -2.97 3.79 22.10
C LEU A 142 -4.47 3.59 21.87
N SER A 143 -4.98 4.00 20.70
CA SER A 143 -6.40 3.95 20.32
C SER A 143 -6.69 2.75 19.41
N VAL A 144 -6.26 1.53 19.79
CA VAL A 144 -6.44 0.29 19.02
C VAL A 144 -7.90 -0.11 18.79
N GLU A 145 -8.82 0.37 19.63
CA GLU A 145 -10.26 0.18 19.41
C GLU A 145 -10.75 0.83 18.13
N GLN A 146 -10.16 1.98 17.77
CA GLN A 146 -10.53 2.79 16.61
C GLN A 146 -9.60 2.56 15.41
N ASN A 147 -8.45 1.92 15.62
CA ASN A 147 -7.41 1.77 14.62
C ASN A 147 -6.97 0.32 14.46
N ILE A 148 -6.56 -0.04 13.23
CA ILE A 148 -5.79 -1.24 12.92
C ILE A 148 -4.34 -0.85 13.08
N CYS A 149 -3.58 -1.54 13.92
CA CYS A 149 -2.17 -1.26 14.15
C CYS A 149 -1.30 -2.44 13.71
N TRP A 150 -0.22 -2.16 13.01
CA TRP A 150 0.75 -3.16 12.60
C TRP A 150 2.18 -2.62 12.67
N ILE A 151 3.13 -3.53 12.65
CA ILE A 151 4.55 -3.21 12.45
C ILE A 151 4.98 -3.79 11.11
N GLU A 152 5.76 -3.03 10.37
CA GLU A 152 6.32 -3.47 9.11
C GLU A 152 7.80 -3.17 9.01
N LYS A 153 8.47 -3.92 8.17
CA LYS A 153 9.88 -3.71 7.83
C LYS A 153 9.95 -3.20 6.40
N THR A 154 10.44 -1.99 6.23
CA THR A 154 10.63 -1.38 4.92
C THR A 154 11.69 -2.11 4.09
N ASP A 155 11.73 -1.88 2.77
CA ASP A 155 12.77 -2.41 1.88
C ASP A 155 14.19 -2.04 2.33
N SER A 156 14.37 -0.93 3.04
CA SER A 156 15.64 -0.49 3.64
C SER A 156 15.97 -1.18 4.97
N GLY A 157 15.08 -2.06 5.45
CA GLY A 157 15.24 -2.80 6.71
C GLY A 157 14.84 -2.03 7.96
N VAL A 158 14.27 -0.84 7.83
CA VAL A 158 13.81 0.01 8.93
C VAL A 158 12.45 -0.45 9.43
N LEU A 159 12.26 -0.49 10.76
CA LEU A 159 10.99 -0.84 11.38
C LEU A 159 10.07 0.39 11.47
N GLU A 160 8.81 0.18 11.11
CA GLU A 160 7.77 1.19 11.22
C GLU A 160 6.52 0.66 11.92
N PHE A 161 6.04 1.37 12.92
CA PHE A 161 4.69 1.21 13.44
C PHE A 161 3.73 1.96 12.55
N CYS A 162 2.74 1.26 12.02
CA CYS A 162 1.71 1.83 11.17
C CYS A 162 0.32 1.67 11.79
N SER A 163 -0.55 2.61 11.51
CA SER A 163 -1.92 2.62 12.02
C SER A 163 -2.87 3.18 10.98
N LEU A 164 -4.00 2.52 10.78
CA LEU A 164 -5.08 2.96 9.90
C LEU A 164 -6.41 2.98 10.66
N PRO A 165 -7.21 4.05 10.56
CA PRO A 165 -8.56 4.09 11.12
C PRO A 165 -9.44 2.96 10.56
N LYS A 166 -10.20 2.29 11.44
CA LYS A 166 -11.10 1.19 11.09
C LYS A 166 -12.29 1.64 10.24
N GLU A 167 -12.74 2.88 10.43
CA GLU A 167 -13.90 3.48 9.75
C GLU A 167 -13.44 4.50 8.69
N LEU A 168 -12.60 4.04 7.75
CA LEU A 168 -12.06 4.89 6.68
C LEU A 168 -13.16 5.52 5.82
N GLU A 169 -14.24 4.80 5.58
CA GLU A 169 -15.40 5.26 4.82
C GLU A 169 -16.07 6.49 5.45
N ARG A 170 -16.08 6.60 6.79
CA ARG A 170 -16.60 7.78 7.48
C ARG A 170 -15.69 8.99 7.34
N LEU A 171 -14.39 8.80 7.33
CA LEU A 171 -13.43 9.88 7.10
C LEU A 171 -13.56 10.42 5.68
N LEU A 172 -13.64 9.53 4.69
CA LEU A 172 -13.88 9.92 3.30
C LEU A 172 -15.21 10.64 3.14
N TYR A 173 -16.27 10.19 3.82
CA TYR A 173 -17.54 10.88 3.84
C TYR A 173 -17.39 12.33 4.32
N HIS A 174 -16.73 12.56 5.45
CA HIS A 174 -16.55 13.90 6.01
C HIS A 174 -15.66 14.79 5.15
N ASP A 175 -14.56 14.26 4.66
CA ASP A 175 -13.52 15.05 4.01
C ASP A 175 -13.77 15.28 2.51
N LEU A 176 -14.51 14.38 1.85
CA LEU A 176 -14.81 14.50 0.42
C LEU A 176 -16.28 14.79 0.15
N TRP A 177 -17.20 13.97 0.68
CA TRP A 177 -18.59 14.01 0.25
C TRP A 177 -19.45 14.99 1.03
N HIS A 178 -19.11 15.30 2.27
CA HIS A 178 -19.85 16.27 3.10
C HIS A 178 -19.44 17.73 2.86
N THR A 179 -18.44 17.98 2.04
CA THR A 179 -17.88 19.34 1.82
C THR A 179 -18.77 20.29 1.02
N GLY A 180 -19.83 19.79 0.38
CA GLY A 180 -20.67 20.59 -0.51
C GLY A 180 -20.12 20.75 -1.93
N VAL A 181 -18.94 20.19 -2.24
CA VAL A 181 -18.37 20.13 -3.58
C VAL A 181 -19.06 19.03 -4.38
N HIS A 182 -19.47 19.37 -5.62
CA HIS A 182 -20.01 18.35 -6.54
C HIS A 182 -18.88 17.47 -7.06
N SER A 183 -19.07 16.14 -6.99
CA SER A 183 -18.05 15.19 -7.39
C SER A 183 -18.51 14.36 -8.58
N ILE A 184 -17.63 14.23 -9.57
CA ILE A 184 -17.74 13.31 -10.71
C ILE A 184 -16.70 12.23 -10.50
N ILE A 185 -17.13 10.97 -10.48
CA ILE A 185 -16.29 9.82 -10.20
C ILE A 185 -16.32 8.94 -11.43
N THR A 186 -15.16 8.65 -12.00
CA THR A 186 -15.03 7.86 -13.23
C THR A 186 -13.92 6.81 -13.10
N SER A 187 -14.18 5.64 -13.64
CA SER A 187 -13.21 4.55 -13.79
C SER A 187 -13.78 3.44 -14.67
N GLY A 188 -12.93 2.64 -15.26
CA GLY A 188 -13.34 1.45 -16.00
C GLY A 188 -13.81 0.29 -15.12
N THR A 189 -13.50 0.29 -13.81
CA THR A 189 -13.57 -0.92 -12.96
C THR A 189 -14.27 -0.72 -11.61
N ILE A 190 -14.94 0.40 -11.33
CA ILE A 190 -15.64 0.66 -10.04
C ILE A 190 -16.98 -0.07 -9.89
N SER A 191 -17.48 -0.73 -10.93
CA SER A 191 -18.70 -1.54 -10.84
C SER A 191 -18.41 -3.01 -11.02
N VAL A 192 -19.04 -3.85 -10.22
CA VAL A 192 -19.00 -5.31 -10.35
C VAL A 192 -20.34 -5.79 -10.85
N GLY A 193 -20.39 -6.34 -12.07
CA GLY A 193 -21.64 -6.76 -12.70
C GLY A 193 -22.66 -5.61 -12.86
N GLY A 194 -22.20 -4.38 -13.08
CA GLY A 194 -23.03 -3.18 -13.16
C GLY A 194 -23.51 -2.63 -11.83
N ASN A 195 -23.05 -3.17 -10.70
CA ASN A 195 -23.43 -2.75 -9.36
C ASN A 195 -22.31 -1.93 -8.69
N PHE A 196 -22.64 -0.75 -8.18
CA PHE A 196 -21.71 0.17 -7.52
C PHE A 196 -21.71 0.05 -5.99
N SER A 197 -22.45 -0.87 -5.40
CA SER A 197 -22.65 -0.96 -3.95
C SER A 197 -21.35 -1.17 -3.18
N HIS A 198 -20.43 -1.99 -3.70
CA HIS A 198 -19.12 -2.20 -3.10
C HIS A 198 -18.34 -0.88 -3.02
N PHE A 199 -18.16 -0.20 -4.15
CA PHE A 199 -17.42 1.06 -4.20
C PHE A 199 -18.07 2.14 -3.31
N LYS A 200 -19.41 2.29 -3.33
CA LYS A 200 -20.11 3.26 -2.48
C LYS A 200 -19.90 2.99 -0.99
N ARG A 201 -19.95 1.72 -0.58
CA ARG A 201 -19.71 1.31 0.80
C ARG A 201 -18.26 1.62 1.23
N MET A 202 -17.29 1.21 0.44
CA MET A 202 -15.86 1.39 0.76
C MET A 202 -15.44 2.86 0.79
N THR A 203 -16.12 3.72 0.01
CA THR A 203 -15.82 5.17 -0.05
C THR A 203 -16.72 6.02 0.83
N GLY A 204 -17.72 5.44 1.49
CA GLY A 204 -18.69 6.18 2.32
C GLY A 204 -19.71 7.01 1.53
N ILE A 205 -19.85 6.81 0.22
CA ILE A 205 -20.85 7.49 -0.60
C ILE A 205 -22.26 7.07 -0.19
N ASP A 206 -22.46 5.84 0.25
CA ASP A 206 -23.73 5.34 0.76
C ASP A 206 -24.22 6.07 2.02
N LEU A 207 -23.32 6.70 2.79
CA LEU A 207 -23.68 7.56 3.92
C LEU A 207 -24.40 8.85 3.50
N LEU A 208 -24.32 9.22 2.21
CA LEU A 208 -25.06 10.36 1.65
C LEU A 208 -26.56 10.10 1.49
N LEU A 209 -26.97 8.87 1.25
CA LEU A 209 -28.34 8.50 0.89
C LEU A 209 -29.39 8.92 1.94
N PRO A 210 -29.14 8.80 3.25
CA PRO A 210 -30.12 9.23 4.27
C PRO A 210 -30.38 10.75 4.31
N GLN A 211 -29.49 11.55 3.67
CA GLN A 211 -29.51 13.01 3.75
C GLN A 211 -30.12 13.71 2.52
N ASN A 212 -30.93 13.00 1.71
CA ASN A 212 -31.55 13.51 0.47
C ASN A 212 -30.54 14.05 -0.58
N ARG A 213 -29.29 13.64 -0.52
CA ARG A 213 -28.29 13.96 -1.55
C ARG A 213 -28.41 12.96 -2.70
N ARG A 214 -28.43 13.47 -3.94
CA ARG A 214 -28.64 12.64 -5.12
C ARG A 214 -27.32 12.05 -5.59
N VAL A 215 -27.21 10.73 -5.58
CA VAL A 215 -26.14 9.97 -6.26
C VAL A 215 -26.73 9.47 -7.58
N ILE A 216 -26.05 9.78 -8.68
CA ILE A 216 -26.42 9.31 -10.03
C ILE A 216 -25.39 8.28 -10.45
N GLU A 217 -25.86 7.08 -10.76
CA GLU A 217 -25.02 5.97 -11.22
C GLU A 217 -25.22 5.81 -12.73
N ILE A 218 -24.10 5.75 -13.46
CA ILE A 218 -24.10 5.57 -14.91
C ILE A 218 -23.12 4.47 -15.26
N SER A 219 -23.61 3.37 -15.81
CA SER A 219 -22.78 2.33 -16.40
C SER A 219 -22.95 2.35 -17.92
N LYS A 220 -21.85 2.30 -18.63
CA LYS A 220 -21.81 2.20 -20.09
C LYS A 220 -21.20 0.87 -20.48
N PRO A 221 -21.80 0.12 -21.41
CA PRO A 221 -21.21 -1.08 -21.94
C PRO A 221 -19.92 -0.72 -22.71
N SER A 222 -18.99 -1.67 -22.76
CA SER A 222 -17.83 -1.57 -23.64
C SER A 222 -18.29 -1.38 -25.09
N PRO A 223 -17.60 -0.54 -25.88
CA PRO A 223 -17.86 -0.43 -27.32
C PRO A 223 -17.37 -1.67 -28.09
N PHE A 224 -16.58 -2.54 -27.45
CA PHE A 224 -16.02 -3.73 -28.08
C PHE A 224 -16.91 -4.95 -27.83
N ASP A 225 -17.14 -5.73 -28.89
CA ASP A 225 -17.83 -7.02 -28.80
C ASP A 225 -16.83 -8.12 -28.44
N TYR A 226 -16.64 -8.33 -27.14
CA TYR A 226 -15.70 -9.36 -26.66
C TYR A 226 -16.15 -10.79 -26.99
N SER A 227 -17.46 -11.01 -27.22
CA SER A 227 -17.98 -12.34 -27.56
C SER A 227 -17.49 -12.81 -28.94
N GLN A 228 -17.22 -11.87 -29.83
CA GLN A 228 -16.73 -12.15 -31.16
C GLN A 228 -15.21 -11.91 -31.32
N ASN A 229 -14.65 -10.99 -30.52
CA ASN A 229 -13.29 -10.50 -30.74
C ASN A 229 -12.28 -10.94 -29.66
N ALA A 230 -12.72 -11.72 -28.66
CA ALA A 230 -11.84 -12.20 -27.60
C ALA A 230 -12.05 -13.69 -27.31
N ILE A 231 -10.98 -14.39 -26.97
CA ILE A 231 -11.00 -15.77 -26.51
C ILE A 231 -10.41 -15.78 -25.10
N LEU A 232 -11.16 -16.30 -24.15
CA LEU A 232 -10.65 -16.61 -22.82
C LEU A 232 -10.17 -18.06 -22.83
N TYR A 233 -8.88 -18.26 -22.69
CA TYR A 233 -8.25 -19.57 -22.58
C TYR A 233 -7.86 -19.87 -21.13
N ILE A 234 -8.29 -21.00 -20.60
CA ILE A 234 -7.94 -21.47 -19.27
C ILE A 234 -7.40 -22.89 -19.43
N PRO A 235 -6.09 -23.14 -19.20
CA PRO A 235 -5.51 -24.48 -19.36
C PRO A 235 -6.07 -25.46 -18.32
N GLU A 236 -6.40 -26.67 -18.76
CA GLU A 236 -6.81 -27.75 -17.89
C GLU A 236 -5.60 -28.58 -17.43
N GLY A 237 -5.70 -29.16 -16.22
CA GLY A 237 -4.70 -30.08 -15.70
C GLY A 237 -3.38 -29.44 -15.24
N MET A 238 -3.34 -28.13 -15.07
CA MET A 238 -2.17 -27.45 -14.50
C MET A 238 -1.93 -27.90 -13.04
N PRO A 239 -0.66 -28.12 -12.64
CA PRO A 239 -0.31 -28.34 -11.24
C PRO A 239 -0.78 -27.17 -10.36
N PHE A 240 -0.89 -27.42 -9.06
CA PHE A 240 -1.19 -26.34 -8.11
C PHE A 240 -0.12 -25.25 -8.18
N PRO A 241 -0.48 -23.95 -8.21
CA PRO A 241 0.45 -22.84 -8.40
C PRO A 241 1.33 -22.61 -7.18
N ASP A 242 2.39 -23.41 -7.05
CA ASP A 242 3.47 -23.25 -6.09
C ASP A 242 4.75 -22.80 -6.81
N ILE A 243 5.25 -21.64 -6.47
CA ILE A 243 6.47 -21.07 -7.08
C ILE A 243 7.75 -21.86 -6.75
N HIS A 244 7.71 -22.72 -5.72
CA HIS A 244 8.82 -23.59 -5.32
C HIS A 244 8.73 -24.98 -5.91
N ASP A 245 7.64 -25.31 -6.62
CA ASP A 245 7.45 -26.61 -7.28
C ASP A 245 7.98 -26.54 -8.72
N GLU A 246 9.04 -27.28 -9.01
CA GLU A 246 9.62 -27.39 -10.34
C GLU A 246 8.61 -27.94 -11.37
N GLN A 247 7.72 -28.83 -10.99
CA GLN A 247 6.69 -29.37 -11.89
C GLN A 247 5.73 -28.28 -12.34
N TYR A 248 5.37 -27.36 -11.45
CA TYR A 248 4.55 -26.19 -11.79
C TYR A 248 5.31 -25.25 -12.74
N ILE A 249 6.61 -24.97 -12.46
CA ILE A 249 7.43 -24.08 -13.29
C ILE A 249 7.59 -24.67 -14.71
N GLU A 250 7.88 -25.96 -14.84
CA GLU A 250 7.98 -26.62 -16.13
C GLU A 250 6.66 -26.61 -16.90
N ALA A 251 5.54 -26.93 -16.22
CA ALA A 251 4.23 -26.98 -16.85
C ALA A 251 3.81 -25.60 -17.39
N ILE A 252 3.98 -24.52 -16.58
CA ILE A 252 3.60 -23.18 -16.99
C ILE A 252 4.54 -22.62 -18.07
N SER A 253 5.85 -22.92 -18.01
CA SER A 253 6.79 -22.51 -19.04
C SER A 253 6.45 -23.13 -20.39
N ARG A 254 6.11 -24.42 -20.41
CA ARG A 254 5.67 -25.14 -21.62
C ARG A 254 4.38 -24.54 -22.19
N GLU A 255 3.42 -24.25 -21.31
CA GLU A 255 2.15 -23.67 -21.74
C GLU A 255 2.34 -22.25 -22.33
N ILE A 256 3.20 -21.44 -21.71
CA ILE A 256 3.57 -20.11 -22.23
C ILE A 256 4.23 -20.23 -23.61
N VAL A 257 5.14 -21.18 -23.82
CA VAL A 257 5.78 -21.42 -25.13
C VAL A 257 4.73 -21.77 -26.19
N ASN A 258 3.80 -22.68 -25.87
CA ASN A 258 2.72 -23.06 -26.78
C ASN A 258 1.84 -21.86 -27.16
N LEU A 259 1.50 -21.01 -26.19
CA LEU A 259 0.68 -19.82 -26.43
C LEU A 259 1.42 -18.76 -27.26
N ILE A 260 2.72 -18.53 -26.99
CA ILE A 260 3.55 -17.61 -27.79
C ILE A 260 3.60 -18.06 -29.24
N ASP A 261 3.80 -19.36 -29.50
CA ASP A 261 3.83 -19.89 -30.85
C ASP A 261 2.47 -19.82 -31.57
N ALA A 262 1.38 -20.11 -30.80
CA ALA A 262 0.02 -20.03 -31.34
C ALA A 262 -0.39 -18.59 -31.70
N THR A 263 0.17 -17.58 -31.02
CA THR A 263 -0.11 -16.16 -31.25
C THR A 263 0.95 -15.44 -32.06
N PHE A 264 1.96 -16.16 -32.58
CA PHE A 264 3.07 -15.62 -33.37
C PHE A 264 3.85 -14.48 -32.65
N GLY A 265 4.06 -14.63 -31.35
CA GLY A 265 4.51 -13.56 -30.48
C GLY A 265 3.35 -12.66 -30.05
N HIS A 266 3.42 -11.35 -30.28
CA HIS A 266 2.37 -10.36 -29.98
C HIS A 266 1.79 -10.48 -28.56
N THR A 267 2.60 -10.90 -27.58
CA THR A 267 2.15 -11.35 -26.26
C THR A 267 2.72 -10.50 -25.14
N LEU A 268 1.84 -10.11 -24.20
CA LEU A 268 2.19 -9.58 -22.89
C LEU A 268 1.94 -10.66 -21.83
N ILE A 269 2.92 -10.93 -20.99
CA ILE A 269 2.82 -11.91 -19.91
C ILE A 269 2.94 -11.19 -18.58
N LEU A 270 1.91 -11.27 -17.75
CA LEU A 270 1.82 -10.60 -16.47
C LEU A 270 2.10 -11.54 -15.30
N PHE A 271 2.96 -11.10 -14.38
CA PHE A 271 3.40 -11.83 -13.22
C PHE A 271 3.18 -11.05 -11.93
N SER A 272 2.67 -11.70 -10.92
CA SER A 272 2.58 -11.15 -9.56
C SER A 272 3.91 -11.21 -8.77
N SER A 273 4.94 -11.88 -9.30
CA SER A 273 6.25 -12.06 -8.66
C SER A 273 7.40 -11.84 -9.65
N TYR A 274 8.34 -10.95 -9.31
CA TYR A 274 9.56 -10.73 -10.09
C TYR A 274 10.44 -11.97 -10.18
N TRP A 275 10.53 -12.73 -9.09
CA TRP A 275 11.32 -13.96 -9.06
C TRP A 275 10.77 -14.98 -10.05
N LEU A 276 9.45 -15.23 -10.05
CA LEU A 276 8.82 -16.16 -10.98
C LEU A 276 8.93 -15.67 -12.42
N MET A 277 8.77 -14.38 -12.65
CA MET A 277 8.95 -13.76 -13.98
C MET A 277 10.35 -14.01 -14.53
N GLU A 278 11.40 -13.76 -13.75
CA GLU A 278 12.78 -14.00 -14.17
C GLU A 278 13.04 -15.50 -14.42
N ARG A 279 12.55 -16.36 -13.54
CA ARG A 279 12.72 -17.81 -13.68
C ARG A 279 12.10 -18.32 -14.98
N ILE A 280 10.83 -18.01 -15.23
CA ILE A 280 10.11 -18.43 -16.43
C ILE A 280 10.70 -17.78 -17.69
N PHE A 281 11.12 -16.51 -17.62
CA PHE A 281 11.78 -15.86 -18.74
C PHE A 281 13.02 -16.62 -19.21
N TYR A 282 13.85 -17.12 -18.30
CA TYR A 282 15.03 -17.89 -18.66
C TYR A 282 14.69 -19.25 -19.27
N GLU A 283 13.66 -19.94 -18.76
CA GLU A 283 13.19 -21.21 -19.34
C GLU A 283 12.65 -21.00 -20.77
N VAL A 284 11.72 -20.05 -20.93
CA VAL A 284 11.12 -19.74 -22.24
C VAL A 284 12.16 -19.27 -23.26
N LYS A 285 13.18 -18.52 -22.82
CA LYS A 285 14.25 -18.03 -23.71
C LYS A 285 15.11 -19.15 -24.30
N GLN A 286 15.18 -20.31 -23.67
CA GLN A 286 15.89 -21.46 -24.20
C GLN A 286 15.14 -22.11 -25.37
N GLU A 287 13.82 -22.05 -25.37
CA GLU A 287 12.95 -22.69 -26.33
C GLU A 287 12.53 -21.73 -27.47
N ILE A 288 12.22 -20.49 -27.14
CA ILE A 288 11.75 -19.48 -28.10
C ILE A 288 12.92 -18.68 -28.66
N GLN A 289 13.18 -18.86 -29.99
CA GLN A 289 14.16 -18.09 -30.74
C GLN A 289 13.55 -17.30 -31.92
N SER A 290 12.28 -17.59 -32.25
CA SER A 290 11.57 -17.01 -33.37
C SER A 290 11.04 -15.58 -33.08
N TYR A 291 10.91 -15.20 -31.84
CA TYR A 291 10.31 -13.92 -31.41
C TYR A 291 11.25 -13.19 -30.47
N PRO A 292 11.36 -11.84 -30.55
CA PRO A 292 12.11 -11.04 -29.58
C PRO A 292 11.47 -11.10 -28.20
N LEU A 293 12.25 -11.47 -27.19
CA LEU A 293 11.80 -11.54 -25.79
C LEU A 293 12.32 -10.34 -25.02
N PHE A 294 11.43 -9.65 -24.30
CA PHE A 294 11.72 -8.51 -23.48
C PHE A 294 11.28 -8.77 -22.03
N ILE A 295 12.09 -8.34 -21.06
CA ILE A 295 11.75 -8.41 -19.66
C ILE A 295 11.76 -7.00 -19.05
N MET A 296 10.64 -6.60 -18.46
CA MET A 296 10.47 -5.28 -17.90
C MET A 296 10.93 -5.26 -16.45
N LYS A 297 12.05 -4.59 -16.18
CA LYS A 297 12.57 -4.34 -14.84
C LYS A 297 12.15 -2.95 -14.36
N ARG A 298 12.10 -2.73 -13.04
CA ARG A 298 11.77 -1.43 -12.45
C ARG A 298 12.59 -0.30 -13.11
N GLY A 299 11.91 0.75 -13.56
CA GLY A 299 12.55 1.92 -14.18
C GLY A 299 12.97 1.76 -15.65
N ARG A 300 12.69 0.63 -16.30
CA ARG A 300 13.07 0.35 -17.69
C ARG A 300 11.89 0.54 -18.66
N MET A 301 11.41 1.77 -18.77
CA MET A 301 10.34 2.11 -19.75
C MET A 301 10.76 1.93 -21.22
N ASP A 302 12.07 1.92 -21.50
CA ASP A 302 12.64 1.63 -22.81
C ASP A 302 12.24 0.25 -23.35
N MET A 303 11.95 -0.71 -22.48
CA MET A 303 11.52 -2.05 -22.90
C MET A 303 10.17 -2.06 -23.61
N ILE A 304 9.24 -1.20 -23.20
CA ILE A 304 7.94 -1.06 -23.88
C ILE A 304 8.13 -0.55 -25.31
N GLU A 305 9.00 0.44 -25.50
CA GLU A 305 9.29 0.98 -26.81
C GLU A 305 10.01 -0.05 -27.71
N ASN A 306 10.93 -0.83 -27.15
CA ASN A 306 11.60 -1.91 -27.86
C ASN A 306 10.62 -3.02 -28.26
N PHE A 307 9.69 -3.40 -27.37
CA PHE A 307 8.60 -4.32 -27.65
C PHE A 307 7.73 -3.79 -28.81
N ARG A 308 7.29 -2.52 -28.73
CA ARG A 308 6.50 -1.87 -29.79
C ARG A 308 7.20 -1.90 -31.13
N ARG A 309 8.51 -1.61 -31.19
CA ARG A 309 9.31 -1.61 -32.42
C ARG A 309 9.55 -2.99 -33.01
N SER A 310 9.52 -4.02 -32.18
CA SER A 310 9.73 -5.40 -32.64
C SER A 310 8.58 -5.91 -33.54
N GLY A 311 7.38 -5.35 -33.35
CA GLY A 311 6.19 -5.71 -34.11
C GLY A 311 5.52 -6.99 -33.64
N ASN A 312 6.27 -8.02 -33.27
CA ASN A 312 5.78 -9.33 -32.85
C ASN A 312 6.53 -9.91 -31.64
N GLY A 313 6.99 -9.04 -30.76
CA GLY A 313 7.73 -9.46 -29.56
C GLY A 313 6.85 -10.09 -28.49
N VAL A 314 7.53 -10.56 -27.44
CA VAL A 314 6.91 -11.04 -26.18
C VAL A 314 7.46 -10.21 -25.04
N LEU A 315 6.58 -9.60 -24.25
CA LEU A 315 6.95 -8.76 -23.12
C LEU A 315 6.57 -9.44 -21.80
N PHE A 316 7.55 -9.72 -20.97
CA PHE A 316 7.39 -10.20 -19.60
C PHE A 316 7.35 -8.99 -18.67
N ALA A 317 6.27 -8.81 -17.91
CA ALA A 317 6.06 -7.68 -17.04
C ALA A 317 5.43 -8.09 -15.71
N SER A 318 5.65 -7.28 -14.66
CA SER A 318 4.88 -7.42 -13.42
C SER A 318 3.51 -6.77 -13.56
N ASP A 319 2.53 -7.20 -12.77
CA ASP A 319 1.16 -6.65 -12.77
C ASP A 319 1.17 -5.12 -12.63
N SER A 320 1.97 -4.58 -11.72
CA SER A 320 2.11 -3.13 -11.51
C SER A 320 2.71 -2.37 -12.71
N ALA A 321 3.43 -3.08 -13.58
CA ALA A 321 4.01 -2.51 -14.79
C ALA A 321 3.04 -2.60 -15.99
N GLY A 322 2.02 -3.46 -15.91
CA GLY A 322 0.97 -3.60 -16.91
C GLY A 322 -0.04 -2.45 -16.91
N GLU A 323 -0.16 -1.73 -15.79
CA GLU A 323 -1.05 -0.57 -15.70
C GLU A 323 -0.53 0.61 -16.55
N GLY A 324 -1.41 1.16 -17.40
CA GLY A 324 -1.10 2.35 -18.21
C GLY A 324 -0.27 2.07 -19.47
N ILE A 325 -0.06 0.81 -19.84
CA ILE A 325 0.54 0.46 -21.14
C ILE A 325 -0.54 0.54 -22.21
N ASP A 326 -0.36 1.45 -23.17
CA ASP A 326 -1.19 1.53 -24.37
C ASP A 326 -0.45 0.93 -25.57
N LEU A 327 -0.93 -0.20 -26.05
CA LEU A 327 -0.37 -0.96 -27.18
C LEU A 327 -1.47 -1.24 -28.21
N PRO A 328 -1.82 -0.24 -29.02
CA PRO A 328 -2.93 -0.35 -29.95
C PRO A 328 -2.63 -1.27 -31.14
N GLY A 329 -3.67 -1.93 -31.66
CA GLY A 329 -3.63 -2.73 -32.87
C GLY A 329 -2.94 -4.07 -32.68
N ASP A 330 -2.37 -4.60 -33.78
CA ASP A 330 -1.83 -5.95 -33.84
C ASP A 330 -0.52 -6.15 -33.05
N ILE A 331 0.02 -5.11 -32.45
CA ILE A 331 1.25 -5.20 -31.64
C ILE A 331 1.03 -6.10 -30.42
N LEU A 332 -0.16 -6.04 -29.83
CA LEU A 332 -0.56 -6.87 -28.71
C LEU A 332 -1.92 -7.50 -28.97
N SER A 333 -1.91 -8.79 -29.25
CA SER A 333 -3.14 -9.59 -29.45
C SER A 333 -3.35 -10.65 -28.37
N SER A 334 -2.35 -10.93 -27.54
CA SER A 334 -2.40 -11.93 -26.48
C SER A 334 -1.94 -11.38 -25.14
N VAL A 335 -2.71 -11.62 -24.09
CA VAL A 335 -2.32 -11.31 -22.70
C VAL A 335 -2.41 -12.58 -21.87
N ILE A 336 -1.29 -12.98 -21.28
CA ILE A 336 -1.21 -14.14 -20.39
C ILE A 336 -1.10 -13.64 -18.96
N ILE A 337 -2.04 -14.02 -18.11
CA ILE A 337 -2.00 -13.77 -16.66
C ILE A 337 -1.59 -15.07 -15.99
N VAL A 338 -0.34 -15.12 -15.51
CA VAL A 338 0.25 -16.33 -14.94
C VAL A 338 -0.43 -16.73 -13.62
N LYS A 339 -0.82 -15.75 -12.82
CA LYS A 339 -1.55 -15.92 -11.58
C LYS A 339 -2.41 -14.70 -11.35
N LEU A 340 -3.66 -14.90 -10.96
CA LEU A 340 -4.52 -13.78 -10.57
C LEU A 340 -3.88 -13.01 -9.40
N PRO A 341 -3.87 -11.67 -9.42
CA PRO A 341 -3.21 -10.83 -8.43
C PRO A 341 -4.06 -10.73 -7.14
N PHE A 342 -4.29 -11.87 -6.48
CA PHE A 342 -4.94 -11.83 -5.18
C PHE A 342 -4.08 -11.05 -4.19
N PRO A 343 -4.67 -10.15 -3.41
CA PRO A 343 -3.93 -9.35 -2.44
C PRO A 343 -3.26 -10.26 -1.41
N VAL A 344 -2.01 -9.95 -1.08
CA VAL A 344 -1.27 -10.64 -0.02
C VAL A 344 -1.96 -10.34 1.31
N PRO A 345 -2.18 -11.36 2.17
CA PRO A 345 -2.72 -11.15 3.51
C PRO A 345 -1.94 -10.06 4.25
N ASN A 346 -2.67 -9.11 4.80
CA ASN A 346 -2.12 -8.00 5.58
C ASN A 346 -3.11 -7.64 6.70
N PRO A 347 -2.70 -6.87 7.72
CA PRO A 347 -3.55 -6.55 8.86
C PRO A 347 -4.88 -5.85 8.50
N ILE A 348 -4.92 -5.10 7.40
CA ILE A 348 -6.14 -4.44 6.91
C ILE A 348 -7.12 -5.49 6.38
N LEU A 349 -6.66 -6.41 5.54
CA LEU A 349 -7.48 -7.50 5.00
C LEU A 349 -7.92 -8.47 6.08
N GLU A 350 -7.05 -8.75 7.07
CA GLU A 350 -7.42 -9.55 8.23
C GLU A 350 -8.54 -8.89 9.03
N TYR A 351 -8.46 -7.59 9.26
CA TYR A 351 -9.54 -6.85 9.91
C TYR A 351 -10.83 -6.87 9.06
N GLU A 352 -10.75 -6.62 7.76
CA GLU A 352 -11.91 -6.72 6.88
C GLU A 352 -12.53 -8.13 6.92
N ARG A 353 -11.69 -9.16 6.98
CA ARG A 353 -12.17 -10.56 7.12
C ARG A 353 -13.00 -10.78 8.38
N THR A 354 -12.68 -10.10 9.49
CA THR A 354 -13.45 -10.25 10.75
C THR A 354 -14.87 -9.73 10.67
N LYS A 355 -15.21 -8.93 9.67
CA LYS A 355 -16.57 -8.41 9.44
C LYS A 355 -17.51 -9.43 8.77
N TYR A 356 -16.98 -10.58 8.36
CA TYR A 356 -17.71 -11.62 7.62
C TYR A 356 -17.65 -12.96 8.35
N ASP A 357 -18.80 -13.56 8.58
CA ASP A 357 -18.90 -14.89 9.19
C ASP A 357 -18.49 -15.99 8.19
N ASP A 358 -18.77 -15.78 6.89
CA ASP A 358 -18.46 -16.72 5.82
C ASP A 358 -17.26 -16.23 4.97
N PHE A 359 -16.27 -17.12 4.79
CA PHE A 359 -15.10 -16.85 3.96
C PHE A 359 -15.46 -16.65 2.48
N SER A 360 -16.43 -17.41 1.96
CA SER A 360 -16.85 -17.27 0.56
C SER A 360 -17.45 -15.88 0.29
N LEU A 361 -18.21 -15.37 1.26
CA LEU A 361 -18.79 -14.03 1.17
C LEU A 361 -17.72 -12.94 1.21
N TYR A 362 -16.73 -13.08 2.10
CA TYR A 362 -15.57 -12.19 2.15
C TYR A 362 -14.81 -12.16 0.82
N VAL A 363 -14.50 -13.33 0.25
CA VAL A 363 -13.82 -13.41 -1.04
C VAL A 363 -14.63 -12.73 -2.13
N LYS A 364 -15.95 -12.98 -2.17
CA LYS A 364 -16.83 -12.38 -3.17
C LYS A 364 -16.98 -10.87 -3.05
N GLU A 365 -17.02 -10.33 -1.83
CA GLU A 365 -17.32 -8.93 -1.59
C GLU A 365 -16.11 -8.03 -1.43
N ILE A 366 -14.96 -8.57 -1.00
CA ILE A 366 -13.75 -7.80 -0.73
C ILE A 366 -12.60 -8.16 -1.67
N ILE A 367 -12.37 -9.46 -1.89
CA ILE A 367 -11.20 -9.90 -2.68
C ILE A 367 -11.47 -9.82 -4.18
N THR A 368 -12.65 -10.26 -4.63
CA THR A 368 -12.99 -10.30 -6.06
C THR A 368 -13.22 -8.91 -6.69
N PRO A 369 -13.80 -7.91 -5.99
CA PRO A 369 -13.98 -6.57 -6.55
C PRO A 369 -12.70 -5.72 -6.57
N GLY A 370 -11.69 -6.06 -5.77
CA GLY A 370 -10.38 -5.38 -5.72
C GLY A 370 -9.49 -5.86 -6.82
#